data_6e53005ae5a7ea4bc2a0d37517bd5a84
#
_entry.id   6e53005ae5a7ea4bc2a0d37517bd5a84
#
_cell.length_a   1.000
_cell.length_b   1.000
_cell.length_c   1.000
_cell.angle_alpha   90.00
_cell.angle_beta   90.00
_cell.angle_gamma   90.00
#
_symmetry.space_group_name_H-M   'P 1'
#
loop_
_entity.id
_entity.type
_entity.pdbx_description
1 polymer ?
#
loop_
_entity_poly.entity_id
_entity_poly.type
_entity_poly.pdbx_seq_one_letter_code
_entity_poly.pdbx_strand_id
1 'polypeptide(L)'
;PAVKKNLSILKLSGIREDNSAEFYKNILKNSKPYKFCITYPDGHGNQAVIVSRINKQGKIQFVAIVIDDYKGLRDCFGFNEISKFECNTIIERFYRGQRALDLQPGVLKSILIEAEKLSKHKIPYEYLCWKNLLADIEPQPLKLDYKIKKLTNDEFEDILKYDFTDYWFLNSSYSDEFEDFIKILEETKPQDYEKIIDENLEKIFYKEEYQVWSQRILHTSLLKHLAGEEKAAENLYSLYNDKELKREFFKNIIRKSIYEYYFAQQNKEKIQAIENMWVK
;
A
#
# COMPACT_ATOMS: atom_id res chain seq x y z
N PRO A 1 7.38 2.55 31.85
CA PRO A 1 7.93 1.28 31.33
C PRO A 1 8.19 1.32 29.82
N ALA A 2 7.26 1.88 29.01
CA ALA A 2 7.41 1.96 27.55
C ALA A 2 8.65 2.79 27.12
N VAL A 3 8.90 3.94 27.75
CA VAL A 3 10.05 4.80 27.45
C VAL A 3 11.37 4.06 27.68
N LYS A 4 11.50 3.29 28.78
CA LYS A 4 12.71 2.49 29.05
C LYS A 4 12.94 1.38 28.03
N LYS A 5 11.86 0.77 27.50
CA LYS A 5 11.95 -0.27 26.47
C LYS A 5 12.40 0.32 25.13
N ASN A 6 11.88 1.49 24.76
CA ASN A 6 12.26 2.19 23.53
C ASN A 6 13.72 2.70 23.60
N LEU A 7 14.17 3.20 24.76
CA LEU A 7 15.57 3.56 25.01
C LEU A 7 16.53 2.36 24.88
N SER A 8 16.11 1.16 25.28
CA SER A 8 16.94 -0.04 25.10
C SER A 8 17.01 -0.47 23.63
N ILE A 9 15.94 -0.31 22.86
CA ILE A 9 15.93 -0.56 21.41
C ILE A 9 16.84 0.43 20.69
N LEU A 10 16.77 1.72 21.03
CA LEU A 10 17.66 2.76 20.49
C LEU A 10 19.12 2.49 20.83
N LYS A 11 19.43 2.02 22.03
CA LYS A 11 20.79 1.61 22.42
C LYS A 11 21.28 0.38 21.65
N LEU A 12 20.40 -0.58 21.36
CA LEU A 12 20.71 -1.74 20.54
C LEU A 12 20.94 -1.37 19.06
N SER A 13 20.25 -0.33 18.57
CA SER A 13 20.48 0.23 17.23
C SER A 13 21.70 1.16 17.13
N GLY A 14 22.45 1.35 18.21
CA GLY A 14 23.64 2.20 18.26
C GLY A 14 23.37 3.70 18.32
N ILE A 15 22.10 4.12 18.47
CA ILE A 15 21.71 5.52 18.59
C ILE A 15 21.81 5.94 20.07
N ARG A 16 22.67 6.91 20.37
CA ARG A 16 22.76 7.56 21.69
C ARG A 16 21.93 8.84 21.68
N GLU A 17 21.12 9.07 22.71
CA GLU A 17 20.21 10.21 22.84
C GLU A 17 20.90 11.57 22.64
N ASP A 18 22.12 11.73 23.17
CA ASP A 18 22.79 13.02 23.25
C ASP A 18 23.50 13.47 21.96
N ASN A 19 23.58 12.62 20.93
CA ASN A 19 24.29 12.86 19.66
C ASN A 19 23.50 12.58 18.42
N SER A 20 22.16 12.52 18.47
CA SER A 20 21.35 12.14 17.31
C SER A 20 21.55 13.07 16.10
N ALA A 21 21.59 14.37 16.32
CA ALA A 21 21.79 15.35 15.24
C ALA A 21 23.19 15.25 14.61
N GLU A 22 24.24 15.06 15.40
CA GLU A 22 25.62 14.90 14.91
C GLU A 22 25.80 13.56 14.22
N PHE A 23 25.21 12.51 14.76
CA PHE A 23 25.17 11.19 14.15
C PHE A 23 24.59 11.24 12.73
N TYR A 24 23.41 11.85 12.54
CA TYR A 24 22.80 11.98 11.21
C TYR A 24 23.58 12.89 10.28
N LYS A 25 24.14 14.01 10.77
CA LYS A 25 25.04 14.86 9.98
C LYS A 25 26.24 14.07 9.45
N ASN A 26 26.80 13.20 10.26
CA ASN A 26 27.92 12.34 9.87
C ASN A 26 27.51 11.31 8.81
N ILE A 27 26.33 10.68 8.97
CA ILE A 27 25.78 9.76 7.97
C ILE A 27 25.61 10.51 6.65
N LEU A 28 24.89 11.63 6.63
CA LEU A 28 24.58 12.39 5.42
C LEU A 28 25.85 12.84 4.69
N LYS A 29 26.87 13.28 5.43
CA LYS A 29 28.16 13.71 4.86
C LYS A 29 28.95 12.56 4.23
N ASN A 30 28.83 11.34 4.76
CA ASN A 30 29.67 10.19 4.41
C ASN A 30 28.95 9.11 3.63
N SER A 31 27.68 9.29 3.29
CA SER A 31 26.88 8.37 2.53
C SER A 31 26.10 9.07 1.43
N LYS A 32 25.60 8.29 0.48
CA LYS A 32 24.73 8.76 -0.61
C LYS A 32 23.47 7.88 -0.68
N PRO A 33 22.38 8.37 -1.26
CA PRO A 33 21.20 7.55 -1.58
C PRO A 33 21.61 6.25 -2.30
N TYR A 34 21.02 5.13 -1.89
CA TYR A 34 21.32 3.82 -2.45
C TYR A 34 20.10 3.18 -3.08
N LYS A 35 19.08 2.83 -2.29
CA LYS A 35 17.83 2.24 -2.79
C LYS A 35 16.65 2.90 -2.09
N PHE A 36 15.70 3.34 -2.91
CA PHE A 36 14.45 4.00 -2.52
C PHE A 36 13.33 3.34 -3.29
N CYS A 37 12.49 2.62 -2.61
CA CYS A 37 11.42 1.89 -3.27
C CYS A 37 10.18 1.75 -2.39
N ILE A 38 9.05 1.47 -3.06
CA ILE A 38 7.73 1.32 -2.44
C ILE A 38 6.99 0.16 -3.12
N THR A 39 6.14 -0.55 -2.38
CA THR A 39 5.18 -1.49 -2.96
C THR A 39 3.90 -0.79 -3.38
N TYR A 40 3.09 -1.42 -4.25
CA TYR A 40 1.69 -1.02 -4.39
C TYR A 40 0.92 -1.29 -3.08
N PRO A 41 -0.18 -0.54 -2.82
CA PRO A 41 -1.00 -0.81 -1.65
C PRO A 41 -1.66 -2.18 -1.74
N ASP A 42 -1.68 -2.92 -0.64
CA ASP A 42 -2.45 -4.16 -0.51
C ASP A 42 -3.95 -3.86 -0.27
N GLY A 43 -4.77 -4.92 -0.09
CA GLY A 43 -6.20 -4.79 0.19
C GLY A 43 -6.53 -4.01 1.47
N HIS A 44 -5.58 -3.88 2.39
CA HIS A 44 -5.72 -3.07 3.61
C HIS A 44 -5.14 -1.66 3.48
N GLY A 45 -4.55 -1.34 2.31
CA GLY A 45 -3.91 -0.05 2.06
C GLY A 45 -2.46 0.03 2.55
N ASN A 46 -1.90 -1.06 3.07
CA ASN A 46 -0.52 -1.03 3.54
C ASN A 46 0.46 -1.11 2.37
N GLN A 47 1.54 -0.38 2.52
CA GLN A 47 2.66 -0.36 1.59
C GLN A 47 3.97 -0.45 2.37
N ALA A 48 4.92 -1.18 1.83
CA ALA A 48 6.28 -1.21 2.35
C ALA A 48 7.12 -0.17 1.61
N VAL A 49 7.78 0.70 2.37
CA VAL A 49 8.70 1.73 1.86
C VAL A 49 10.09 1.42 2.36
N ILE A 50 11.07 1.41 1.45
CA ILE A 50 12.48 1.25 1.78
C ILE A 50 13.23 2.54 1.49
N VAL A 51 13.98 3.02 2.48
CA VAL A 51 14.94 4.10 2.37
C VAL A 51 16.30 3.56 2.74
N SER A 52 17.29 3.71 1.88
CA SER A 52 18.64 3.28 2.24
C SER A 52 19.72 4.21 1.69
N ARG A 53 20.83 4.29 2.41
CA ARG A 53 22.02 5.05 2.04
C ARG A 53 23.25 4.15 2.14
N ILE A 54 24.22 4.35 1.26
CA ILE A 54 25.48 3.61 1.25
C ILE A 54 26.65 4.52 1.54
N ASN A 55 27.51 4.11 2.47
CA ASN A 55 28.75 4.82 2.78
C ASN A 55 29.92 4.40 1.88
N LYS A 56 31.08 5.07 2.03
CA LYS A 56 32.28 4.80 1.24
C LYS A 56 32.86 3.39 1.45
N GLN A 57 32.59 2.77 2.61
CA GLN A 57 33.01 1.40 2.93
C GLN A 57 32.03 0.33 2.40
N GLY A 58 30.97 0.74 1.71
CA GLY A 58 29.95 -0.18 1.18
C GLY A 58 28.94 -0.68 2.22
N LYS A 59 28.94 -0.08 3.43
CA LYS A 59 27.94 -0.35 4.46
C LYS A 59 26.69 0.49 4.20
N ILE A 60 25.54 -0.08 4.54
CA ILE A 60 24.23 0.50 4.25
C ILE A 60 23.52 0.84 5.56
N GLN A 61 23.05 2.08 5.64
CA GLN A 61 21.98 2.48 6.54
C GLN A 61 20.67 2.13 5.86
N PHE A 62 19.82 1.37 6.52
CA PHE A 62 18.59 0.82 5.96
C PHE A 62 17.42 1.14 6.86
N VAL A 63 16.33 1.55 6.27
CA VAL A 63 15.05 1.76 6.95
C VAL A 63 13.92 1.15 6.15
N ALA A 64 13.10 0.38 6.81
CA ALA A 64 11.82 -0.08 6.32
C ALA A 64 10.70 0.64 7.07
N ILE A 65 9.74 1.16 6.32
CA ILE A 65 8.61 1.93 6.82
C ILE A 65 7.35 1.27 6.27
N VAL A 66 6.36 1.03 7.12
CA VAL A 66 5.02 0.63 6.71
C VAL A 66 4.14 1.88 6.73
N ILE A 67 3.55 2.19 5.59
CA ILE A 67 2.55 3.24 5.45
C ILE A 67 1.21 2.62 5.06
N ASP A 68 0.14 3.29 5.43
CA ASP A 68 -1.24 2.96 5.09
C ASP A 68 -1.80 4.16 4.31
N ASP A 69 -2.43 3.92 3.18
CA ASP A 69 -2.93 4.96 2.27
C ASP A 69 -4.03 5.86 2.87
N TYR A 70 -4.57 5.48 4.04
CA TYR A 70 -5.58 6.26 4.77
C TYR A 70 -5.12 6.70 6.16
N LYS A 71 -4.35 5.87 6.88
CA LYS A 71 -3.92 6.12 8.26
C LYS A 71 -2.51 6.69 8.37
N GLY A 72 -1.78 6.75 7.25
CA GLY A 72 -0.42 7.25 7.20
C GLY A 72 0.61 6.25 7.76
N LEU A 73 1.55 6.74 8.54
CA LEU A 73 2.66 5.94 9.09
C LEU A 73 2.17 4.92 10.12
N ARG A 74 2.50 3.65 9.91
CA ARG A 74 2.06 2.52 10.76
C ARG A 74 3.19 1.95 11.60
N ASP A 75 4.34 1.72 10.99
CA ASP A 75 5.49 1.10 11.64
C ASP A 75 6.79 1.53 10.96
N CYS A 76 7.91 1.42 11.66
CA CYS A 76 9.21 1.75 11.15
C CYS A 76 10.30 0.99 11.91
N PHE A 77 11.23 0.39 11.18
CA PHE A 77 12.45 -0.14 11.77
C PHE A 77 13.66 0.12 10.88
N GLY A 78 14.86 0.08 11.43
CA GLY A 78 16.05 0.35 10.64
C GLY A 78 17.33 -0.24 11.25
N PHE A 79 18.36 -0.23 10.42
CA PHE A 79 19.71 -0.69 10.76
C PHE A 79 20.73 0.37 10.38
N ASN A 80 21.65 0.66 11.30
CA ASN A 80 22.71 1.64 11.07
C ASN A 80 23.77 1.16 10.08
N GLU A 81 24.10 -0.13 10.13
CA GLU A 81 25.11 -0.72 9.26
C GLU A 81 24.75 -2.16 8.96
N ILE A 82 24.42 -2.41 7.69
CA ILE A 82 24.28 -3.76 7.15
C ILE A 82 25.10 -3.88 5.87
N SER A 83 25.41 -5.11 5.46
CA SER A 83 26.03 -5.36 4.18
C SER A 83 25.03 -5.22 3.03
N LYS A 84 25.53 -5.09 1.79
CA LYS A 84 24.66 -5.13 0.59
C LYS A 84 23.87 -6.42 0.48
N PHE A 85 24.47 -7.54 0.85
CA PHE A 85 23.82 -8.84 0.83
C PHE A 85 22.63 -8.89 1.81
N GLU A 86 22.83 -8.47 3.05
CA GLU A 86 21.77 -8.40 4.05
C GLU A 86 20.66 -7.44 3.63
N CYS A 87 21.01 -6.27 3.11
CA CYS A 87 20.05 -5.29 2.58
C CYS A 87 19.19 -5.91 1.48
N ASN A 88 19.78 -6.54 0.48
CA ASN A 88 19.03 -7.18 -0.61
C ASN A 88 18.16 -8.33 -0.10
N THR A 89 18.65 -9.15 0.83
CA THR A 89 17.88 -10.25 1.44
C THR A 89 16.64 -9.71 2.18
N ILE A 90 16.78 -8.60 2.91
CA ILE A 90 15.65 -7.96 3.60
C ILE A 90 14.65 -7.44 2.57
N ILE A 91 15.11 -6.73 1.54
CA ILE A 91 14.27 -6.20 0.46
C ILE A 91 13.49 -7.33 -0.22
N GLU A 92 14.15 -8.42 -0.60
CA GLU A 92 13.50 -9.58 -1.23
C GLU A 92 12.42 -10.21 -0.33
N ARG A 93 12.68 -10.28 0.98
CA ARG A 93 11.68 -10.78 1.95
C ARG A 93 10.49 -9.85 2.12
N PHE A 94 10.75 -8.54 2.12
CA PHE A 94 9.71 -7.52 2.25
C PHE A 94 8.76 -7.52 1.07
N TYR A 95 9.31 -7.79 -0.13
CA TYR A 95 8.55 -7.74 -1.38
C TYR A 95 8.07 -9.11 -1.87
N ARG A 96 8.14 -10.15 -1.03
CA ARG A 96 7.61 -11.47 -1.41
C ARG A 96 6.15 -11.35 -1.84
N GLY A 97 5.92 -11.58 -3.15
CA GLY A 97 4.60 -11.55 -3.75
C GLY A 97 4.08 -10.15 -4.11
N GLN A 98 4.76 -9.07 -3.73
CA GLN A 98 4.38 -7.70 -4.10
C GLN A 98 5.40 -7.08 -5.06
N ARG A 99 4.92 -6.44 -6.10
CA ARG A 99 5.79 -5.68 -7.01
C ARG A 99 6.29 -4.41 -6.32
N ALA A 100 7.62 -4.25 -6.26
CA ALA A 100 8.26 -3.04 -5.77
C ALA A 100 8.58 -2.10 -6.91
N LEU A 101 8.41 -0.81 -6.65
CA LEU A 101 8.73 0.29 -7.54
C LEU A 101 9.93 1.06 -7.00
N ASP A 102 11.02 1.13 -7.77
CA ASP A 102 12.15 2.01 -7.48
C ASP A 102 11.76 3.46 -7.79
N LEU A 103 11.97 4.35 -6.83
CA LEU A 103 11.60 5.76 -6.93
C LEU A 103 12.80 6.68 -6.79
N GLN A 104 12.69 7.88 -7.39
CA GLN A 104 13.62 8.97 -7.08
C GLN A 104 13.49 9.36 -5.60
N PRO A 105 14.62 9.64 -4.90
CA PRO A 105 14.58 9.94 -3.48
C PRO A 105 13.63 11.09 -3.09
N GLY A 106 13.58 12.15 -3.91
CA GLY A 106 12.70 13.30 -3.66
C GLY A 106 11.21 12.97 -3.79
N VAL A 107 10.84 12.09 -4.73
CA VAL A 107 9.48 11.57 -4.89
C VAL A 107 9.07 10.76 -3.67
N LEU A 108 9.92 9.82 -3.25
CA LEU A 108 9.63 9.01 -2.06
C LEU A 108 9.52 9.87 -0.79
N LYS A 109 10.38 10.90 -0.65
CA LYS A 109 10.27 11.86 0.45
C LYS A 109 8.91 12.55 0.45
N SER A 110 8.40 12.95 -0.71
CA SER A 110 7.07 13.57 -0.81
C SER A 110 5.94 12.62 -0.40
N ILE A 111 6.00 11.35 -0.79
CA ILE A 111 5.03 10.32 -0.36
C ILE A 111 5.06 10.18 1.17
N LEU A 112 6.23 10.14 1.78
CA LEU A 112 6.35 10.06 3.24
C LEU A 112 5.84 11.31 3.96
N ILE A 113 6.02 12.51 3.38
CA ILE A 113 5.44 13.75 3.91
C ILE A 113 3.91 13.70 3.90
N GLU A 114 3.30 13.19 2.83
CA GLU A 114 1.84 12.99 2.79
C GLU A 114 1.38 11.94 3.82
N ALA A 115 2.13 10.83 3.97
CA ALA A 115 1.85 9.85 5.00
C ALA A 115 1.98 10.43 6.43
N GLU A 116 2.95 11.32 6.69
CA GLU A 116 3.04 12.05 7.96
C GLU A 116 1.77 12.89 8.22
N LYS A 117 1.26 13.59 7.22
CA LYS A 117 0.03 14.42 7.34
C LYS A 117 -1.21 13.59 7.65
N LEU A 118 -1.31 12.39 7.07
CA LEU A 118 -2.40 11.45 7.33
C LEU A 118 -2.32 10.85 8.75
N SER A 119 -1.12 10.78 9.35
CA SER A 119 -0.87 10.20 10.67
C SER A 119 -1.35 11.12 11.81
N LYS A 120 -2.67 11.40 11.87
CA LYS A 120 -3.30 12.40 12.76
C LYS A 120 -2.96 12.25 14.24
N HIS A 121 -2.62 11.05 14.73
CA HIS A 121 -2.57 10.78 16.17
C HIS A 121 -1.33 10.02 16.68
N LYS A 122 -0.53 9.39 15.83
CA LYS A 122 0.59 8.58 16.31
C LYS A 122 1.63 8.27 15.23
N ILE A 123 2.59 9.14 15.09
CA ILE A 123 3.80 8.85 14.30
C ILE A 123 4.68 7.87 15.11
N PRO A 124 5.12 6.74 14.54
CA PRO A 124 6.06 5.84 15.23
C PRO A 124 7.33 6.59 15.65
N TYR A 125 7.77 6.36 16.88
CA TYR A 125 8.96 7.05 17.41
C TYR A 125 10.20 6.73 16.59
N GLU A 126 10.33 5.50 16.16
CA GLU A 126 11.42 5.02 15.31
C GLU A 126 11.50 5.81 14.00
N TYR A 127 10.35 6.14 13.42
CA TYR A 127 10.29 6.97 12.21
C TYR A 127 10.85 8.38 12.45
N LEU A 128 10.53 8.99 13.60
CA LEU A 128 11.05 10.32 13.94
C LEU A 128 12.60 10.34 14.02
N CYS A 129 13.20 9.21 14.41
CA CYS A 129 14.64 9.04 14.39
C CYS A 129 15.16 8.87 12.94
N TRP A 130 14.57 7.95 12.18
CA TRP A 130 15.08 7.54 10.88
C TRP A 130 14.80 8.53 9.75
N LYS A 131 13.75 9.34 9.81
CA LYS A 131 13.42 10.33 8.78
C LYS A 131 14.57 11.32 8.48
N ASN A 132 15.49 11.49 9.42
CA ASN A 132 16.67 12.32 9.21
C ASN A 132 17.61 11.81 8.10
N LEU A 133 17.50 10.54 7.68
CA LEU A 133 18.20 10.03 6.50
C LEU A 133 17.75 10.71 5.20
N LEU A 134 16.63 11.41 5.22
CA LEU A 134 16.08 12.17 4.10
C LEU A 134 16.32 13.69 4.22
N ALA A 135 17.10 14.16 5.19
CA ALA A 135 17.20 15.58 5.49
C ALA A 135 17.85 16.40 4.36
N ASP A 136 18.80 15.80 3.63
CA ASP A 136 19.50 16.42 2.48
C ASP A 136 18.81 16.20 1.12
N ILE A 137 17.62 15.59 1.12
CA ILE A 137 16.85 15.31 -0.09
C ILE A 137 15.74 16.35 -0.22
N GLU A 138 15.65 17.02 -1.36
CA GLU A 138 14.54 17.93 -1.64
C GLU A 138 13.30 17.13 -2.09
N PRO A 139 12.11 17.41 -1.53
CA PRO A 139 10.88 16.75 -1.96
C PRO A 139 10.51 17.20 -3.38
N GLN A 140 9.99 16.27 -4.18
CA GLN A 140 9.52 16.52 -5.54
C GLN A 140 7.98 16.52 -5.59
N PRO A 141 7.35 17.37 -6.42
CA PRO A 141 5.90 17.41 -6.52
C PRO A 141 5.31 16.07 -6.96
N LEU A 142 4.23 15.65 -6.30
CA LEU A 142 3.41 14.52 -6.71
C LEU A 142 2.23 15.07 -7.51
N LYS A 143 2.26 14.93 -8.84
CA LYS A 143 1.20 15.44 -9.72
C LYS A 143 0.81 14.38 -10.73
N LEU A 144 -0.50 14.26 -10.94
CA LEU A 144 -1.11 13.58 -12.07
C LEU A 144 -1.79 14.65 -12.93
N ASP A 145 -1.41 14.74 -14.19
CA ASP A 145 -1.98 15.68 -15.14
C ASP A 145 -2.55 14.92 -16.35
N TYR A 146 -3.54 14.07 -16.09
CA TYR A 146 -4.24 13.33 -17.11
C TYR A 146 -5.58 13.96 -17.46
N LYS A 147 -5.94 13.90 -18.73
CA LYS A 147 -7.31 14.18 -19.14
C LYS A 147 -8.19 12.99 -18.81
N ILE A 148 -9.34 13.25 -18.16
CA ILE A 148 -10.34 12.22 -17.93
C ILE A 148 -10.88 11.77 -19.28
N LYS A 149 -10.83 10.47 -19.54
CA LYS A 149 -11.40 9.83 -20.73
C LYS A 149 -12.49 8.85 -20.35
N LYS A 150 -13.40 8.57 -21.29
CA LYS A 150 -14.32 7.45 -21.15
C LYS A 150 -13.57 6.16 -21.44
N LEU A 151 -13.49 5.27 -20.46
CA LEU A 151 -12.88 3.96 -20.63
C LEU A 151 -13.75 3.08 -21.54
N THR A 152 -13.12 2.30 -22.41
CA THR A 152 -13.76 1.19 -23.11
C THR A 152 -13.92 -0.01 -22.18
N ASN A 153 -14.76 -0.98 -22.57
CA ASN A 153 -14.89 -2.22 -21.79
C ASN A 153 -13.55 -2.96 -21.67
N ASP A 154 -12.77 -3.03 -22.76
CA ASP A 154 -11.47 -3.70 -22.77
C ASP A 154 -10.48 -3.01 -21.81
N GLU A 155 -10.46 -1.66 -21.76
CA GLU A 155 -9.62 -0.91 -20.84
C GLU A 155 -10.03 -1.11 -19.37
N PHE A 156 -11.32 -1.24 -19.12
CA PHE A 156 -11.83 -1.56 -17.78
C PHE A 156 -11.45 -3.00 -17.37
N GLU A 157 -11.61 -3.98 -18.27
CA GLU A 157 -11.20 -5.36 -18.05
C GLU A 157 -9.68 -5.48 -17.83
N ASP A 158 -8.87 -4.68 -18.54
CA ASP A 158 -7.42 -4.61 -18.32
C ASP A 158 -7.09 -4.15 -16.88
N ILE A 159 -7.85 -3.17 -16.33
CA ILE A 159 -7.64 -2.72 -14.94
C ILE A 159 -7.88 -3.88 -13.95
N LEU A 160 -8.89 -4.70 -14.18
CA LEU A 160 -9.22 -5.83 -13.30
C LEU A 160 -8.15 -6.93 -13.30
N LYS A 161 -7.27 -6.95 -14.32
CA LYS A 161 -6.19 -7.93 -14.49
C LYS A 161 -4.82 -7.40 -14.04
N TYR A 162 -4.72 -6.20 -13.49
CA TYR A 162 -3.45 -5.69 -12.99
C TYR A 162 -2.99 -6.47 -11.76
N ASP A 163 -1.70 -6.79 -11.70
CA ASP A 163 -1.07 -7.60 -10.64
C ASP A 163 -1.44 -7.14 -9.22
N PHE A 164 -1.54 -5.81 -9.00
CA PHE A 164 -1.87 -5.28 -7.68
C PHE A 164 -3.31 -5.57 -7.26
N THR A 165 -4.25 -5.74 -8.21
CA THR A 165 -5.64 -6.08 -7.89
C THR A 165 -5.77 -7.48 -7.27
N ASP A 166 -4.75 -8.33 -7.42
CA ASP A 166 -4.74 -9.67 -6.82
C ASP A 166 -4.77 -9.64 -5.30
N TYR A 167 -4.30 -8.55 -4.70
CA TYR A 167 -4.30 -8.33 -3.27
C TYR A 167 -5.46 -7.44 -2.79
N TRP A 168 -6.33 -6.98 -3.70
CA TRP A 168 -7.44 -6.10 -3.39
C TRP A 168 -8.73 -6.88 -3.17
N PHE A 169 -8.94 -7.29 -1.93
CA PHE A 169 -10.16 -7.94 -1.47
C PHE A 169 -10.45 -7.54 -0.01
N LEU A 170 -11.72 -7.61 0.36
CA LEU A 170 -12.16 -7.38 1.73
C LEU A 170 -11.94 -8.67 2.54
N ASN A 171 -11.55 -8.51 3.79
CA ASN A 171 -11.39 -9.62 4.71
C ASN A 171 -12.40 -9.48 5.85
N SER A 172 -13.20 -10.51 6.09
CA SER A 172 -14.20 -10.55 7.18
C SER A 172 -13.62 -10.28 8.58
N SER A 173 -12.32 -10.55 8.78
CA SER A 173 -11.64 -10.24 10.04
C SER A 173 -11.40 -8.74 10.27
N TYR A 174 -11.66 -7.87 9.28
CA TYR A 174 -11.35 -6.43 9.33
C TYR A 174 -12.54 -5.53 8.98
N SER A 175 -13.68 -6.10 8.56
CA SER A 175 -14.89 -5.36 8.23
C SER A 175 -16.11 -6.12 8.73
N ASP A 176 -16.76 -5.56 9.75
CA ASP A 176 -18.02 -6.11 10.31
C ASP A 176 -19.12 -6.12 9.24
N GLU A 177 -19.14 -5.12 8.37
CA GLU A 177 -20.10 -4.99 7.27
C GLU A 177 -19.92 -6.12 6.24
N PHE A 178 -18.68 -6.50 5.94
CA PHE A 178 -18.42 -7.63 5.06
C PHE A 178 -18.71 -8.97 5.72
N GLU A 179 -18.45 -9.11 7.02
CA GLU A 179 -18.85 -10.30 7.78
C GLU A 179 -20.36 -10.50 7.77
N ASP A 180 -21.14 -9.45 8.01
CA ASP A 180 -22.60 -9.49 7.97
C ASP A 180 -23.12 -9.79 6.55
N PHE A 181 -22.48 -9.26 5.53
CA PHE A 181 -22.79 -9.58 4.15
C PHE A 181 -22.55 -11.06 3.82
N ILE A 182 -21.46 -11.66 4.31
CA ILE A 182 -21.20 -13.10 4.13
C ILE A 182 -22.31 -13.95 4.77
N LYS A 183 -22.83 -13.59 5.95
CA LYS A 183 -23.96 -14.29 6.58
C LYS A 183 -25.21 -14.27 5.69
N ILE A 184 -25.49 -13.14 5.02
CA ILE A 184 -26.59 -13.04 4.06
C ILE A 184 -26.34 -13.96 2.85
N LEU A 185 -25.10 -14.01 2.33
CA LEU A 185 -24.75 -14.89 1.21
C LEU A 185 -24.88 -16.38 1.55
N GLU A 186 -24.58 -16.76 2.79
CA GLU A 186 -24.69 -18.16 3.22
C GLU A 186 -26.13 -18.68 3.16
N GLU A 187 -27.10 -17.80 3.36
CA GLU A 187 -28.54 -18.08 3.27
C GLU A 187 -29.11 -17.89 1.84
N THR A 188 -28.31 -17.33 0.93
CA THR A 188 -28.72 -16.98 -0.44
C THR A 188 -28.31 -18.08 -1.43
N LYS A 189 -29.16 -18.31 -2.44
CA LYS A 189 -28.81 -19.21 -3.53
C LYS A 189 -27.81 -18.55 -4.48
N PRO A 190 -26.82 -19.30 -5.04
CA PRO A 190 -25.78 -18.72 -5.90
C PRO A 190 -26.30 -17.89 -7.08
N GLN A 191 -27.43 -18.27 -7.69
CA GLN A 191 -28.02 -17.50 -8.79
C GLN A 191 -28.46 -16.09 -8.43
N ASP A 192 -28.65 -15.79 -7.13
CA ASP A 192 -29.11 -14.50 -6.63
C ASP A 192 -27.94 -13.62 -6.13
N TYR A 193 -26.70 -14.11 -6.17
CA TYR A 193 -25.53 -13.40 -5.62
C TYR A 193 -25.31 -12.01 -6.23
N GLU A 194 -25.44 -11.85 -7.55
CA GLU A 194 -25.31 -10.55 -8.21
C GLU A 194 -26.30 -9.52 -7.66
N LYS A 195 -27.55 -9.93 -7.49
CA LYS A 195 -28.59 -9.07 -6.91
C LYS A 195 -28.24 -8.66 -5.47
N ILE A 196 -27.79 -9.62 -4.65
CA ILE A 196 -27.42 -9.36 -3.26
C ILE A 196 -26.19 -8.45 -3.18
N ILE A 197 -25.20 -8.61 -4.08
CA ILE A 197 -24.05 -7.71 -4.17
C ILE A 197 -24.52 -6.28 -4.47
N ASP A 198 -25.40 -6.10 -5.46
CA ASP A 198 -25.94 -4.80 -5.84
C ASP A 198 -26.68 -4.11 -4.68
N GLU A 199 -27.51 -4.85 -3.95
CA GLU A 199 -28.32 -4.35 -2.83
C GLU A 199 -27.48 -3.98 -1.61
N ASN A 200 -26.31 -4.60 -1.42
CA ASN A 200 -25.47 -4.39 -0.25
C ASN A 200 -24.20 -3.58 -0.53
N LEU A 201 -23.90 -3.22 -1.78
CA LEU A 201 -22.69 -2.50 -2.15
C LEU A 201 -22.48 -1.24 -1.32
N GLU A 202 -23.53 -0.42 -1.14
CA GLU A 202 -23.46 0.84 -0.39
C GLU A 202 -23.36 0.65 1.12
N LYS A 203 -23.70 -0.52 1.63
CA LYS A 203 -23.51 -0.88 3.04
C LYS A 203 -22.06 -1.32 3.27
N ILE A 204 -21.53 -2.18 2.39
CA ILE A 204 -20.17 -2.72 2.47
C ILE A 204 -19.14 -1.60 2.26
N PHE A 205 -19.35 -0.75 1.26
CA PHE A 205 -18.54 0.44 0.99
C PHE A 205 -19.24 1.70 1.52
N TYR A 206 -19.52 1.73 2.84
CA TYR A 206 -20.10 2.93 3.44
C TYR A 206 -19.13 4.12 3.36
N LYS A 207 -19.64 5.35 3.47
CA LYS A 207 -18.95 6.64 3.17
C LYS A 207 -17.42 6.67 3.33
N GLU A 208 -16.88 6.19 4.44
CA GLU A 208 -15.44 6.22 4.70
C GLU A 208 -14.70 5.18 3.87
N GLU A 209 -15.19 3.95 3.81
CA GLU A 209 -14.62 2.87 2.99
C GLU A 209 -14.62 3.23 1.50
N TYR A 210 -15.71 3.80 0.99
CA TYR A 210 -15.78 4.27 -0.40
C TYR A 210 -14.71 5.32 -0.71
N GLN A 211 -14.45 6.25 0.22
CA GLN A 211 -13.40 7.26 0.06
C GLN A 211 -12.00 6.64 0.12
N VAL A 212 -11.75 5.74 1.07
CA VAL A 212 -10.48 5.04 1.23
C VAL A 212 -10.13 4.28 -0.06
N TRP A 213 -11.04 3.47 -0.56
CA TRP A 213 -10.82 2.70 -1.79
C TRP A 213 -10.69 3.59 -3.03
N SER A 214 -11.43 4.68 -3.10
CA SER A 214 -11.27 5.66 -4.17
C SER A 214 -9.89 6.31 -4.14
N GLN A 215 -9.40 6.72 -2.96
CA GLN A 215 -8.05 7.29 -2.83
C GLN A 215 -6.97 6.25 -3.15
N ARG A 216 -7.18 4.98 -2.83
CA ARG A 216 -6.28 3.89 -3.20
C ARG A 216 -6.13 3.74 -4.71
N ILE A 217 -7.23 3.84 -5.47
CA ILE A 217 -7.20 3.87 -6.94
C ILE A 217 -6.35 5.05 -7.43
N LEU A 218 -6.58 6.26 -6.90
CA LEU A 218 -5.84 7.46 -7.27
C LEU A 218 -4.35 7.35 -6.94
N HIS A 219 -4.03 6.87 -5.74
CA HIS A 219 -2.65 6.65 -5.31
C HIS A 219 -1.94 5.61 -6.18
N THR A 220 -2.64 4.53 -6.54
CA THR A 220 -2.10 3.50 -7.46
C THR A 220 -1.89 4.06 -8.86
N SER A 221 -2.78 4.94 -9.35
CA SER A 221 -2.56 5.68 -10.59
C SER A 221 -1.25 6.49 -10.56
N LEU A 222 -0.99 7.20 -9.45
CA LEU A 222 0.27 7.91 -9.24
C LEU A 222 1.49 6.96 -9.29
N LEU A 223 1.42 5.82 -8.62
CA LEU A 223 2.52 4.85 -8.63
C LEU A 223 2.76 4.28 -10.03
N LYS A 224 1.71 4.00 -10.80
CA LYS A 224 1.81 3.57 -12.20
C LYS A 224 2.46 4.64 -13.09
N HIS A 225 2.08 5.91 -12.91
CA HIS A 225 2.74 7.04 -13.58
C HIS A 225 4.24 7.09 -13.25
N LEU A 226 4.59 7.00 -11.99
CA LEU A 226 5.99 6.99 -11.53
C LEU A 226 6.79 5.77 -12.02
N ALA A 227 6.11 4.67 -12.33
CA ALA A 227 6.68 3.48 -12.96
C ALA A 227 6.89 3.61 -14.47
N GLY A 228 6.42 4.71 -15.09
CA GLY A 228 6.40 4.89 -16.56
C GLY A 228 5.31 4.07 -17.25
N GLU A 229 4.34 3.54 -16.51
CA GLU A 229 3.20 2.76 -17.04
C GLU A 229 2.03 3.71 -17.36
N GLU A 230 2.25 4.65 -18.28
CA GLU A 230 1.36 5.79 -18.55
C GLU A 230 -0.08 5.38 -18.87
N LYS A 231 -0.27 4.36 -19.73
CA LYS A 231 -1.61 3.87 -20.08
C LYS A 231 -2.37 3.35 -18.84
N ALA A 232 -1.70 2.60 -17.99
CA ALA A 232 -2.30 2.07 -16.76
C ALA A 232 -2.64 3.20 -15.78
N ALA A 233 -1.76 4.18 -15.64
CA ALA A 233 -1.96 5.36 -14.81
C ALA A 233 -3.18 6.18 -15.30
N GLU A 234 -3.27 6.47 -16.59
CA GLU A 234 -4.39 7.20 -17.20
C GLU A 234 -5.73 6.45 -17.03
N ASN A 235 -5.73 5.13 -17.22
CA ASN A 235 -6.92 4.31 -17.03
C ASN A 235 -7.41 4.35 -15.57
N LEU A 236 -6.52 4.19 -14.60
CA LEU A 236 -6.85 4.28 -13.18
C LEU A 236 -7.31 5.68 -12.77
N TYR A 237 -6.68 6.74 -13.33
CA TYR A 237 -7.11 8.12 -13.11
C TYR A 237 -8.52 8.35 -13.65
N SER A 238 -8.83 7.81 -14.83
CA SER A 238 -10.16 7.90 -15.42
C SER A 238 -11.19 7.09 -14.63
N LEU A 239 -10.86 5.88 -14.18
CA LEU A 239 -11.69 5.08 -13.28
C LEU A 239 -12.00 5.83 -11.97
N TYR A 240 -11.00 6.48 -11.34
CA TYR A 240 -11.20 7.27 -10.13
C TYR A 240 -12.25 8.37 -10.32
N ASN A 241 -12.32 8.97 -11.51
CA ASN A 241 -13.23 10.06 -11.83
C ASN A 241 -14.60 9.61 -12.38
N ASP A 242 -14.76 8.33 -12.75
CA ASP A 242 -16.02 7.77 -13.25
C ASP A 242 -16.78 7.05 -12.13
N LYS A 243 -17.95 7.59 -11.76
CA LYS A 243 -18.74 7.04 -10.64
C LYS A 243 -19.32 5.66 -10.95
N GLU A 244 -19.81 5.44 -12.17
CA GLU A 244 -20.47 4.19 -12.55
C GLU A 244 -19.44 3.06 -12.72
N LEU A 245 -18.34 3.33 -13.41
CA LEU A 245 -17.24 2.35 -13.55
C LEU A 245 -16.60 2.03 -12.20
N LYS A 246 -16.45 3.01 -11.33
CA LYS A 246 -15.94 2.79 -9.98
C LYS A 246 -16.89 1.91 -9.15
N ARG A 247 -18.21 2.08 -9.30
CA ARG A 247 -19.20 1.19 -8.69
C ARG A 247 -19.04 -0.24 -9.17
N GLU A 248 -18.87 -0.45 -10.48
CA GLU A 248 -18.65 -1.78 -11.04
C GLU A 248 -17.31 -2.39 -10.61
N PHE A 249 -16.27 -1.58 -10.51
CA PHE A 249 -14.98 -1.99 -9.95
C PHE A 249 -15.11 -2.49 -8.50
N PHE A 250 -15.88 -1.81 -7.66
CA PHE A 250 -16.12 -2.25 -6.27
C PHE A 250 -16.93 -3.53 -6.18
N LYS A 251 -17.87 -3.77 -7.09
CA LYS A 251 -18.52 -5.09 -7.18
C LYS A 251 -17.51 -6.21 -7.47
N ASN A 252 -16.55 -5.95 -8.36
CA ASN A 252 -15.49 -6.92 -8.63
C ASN A 252 -14.61 -7.19 -7.41
N ILE A 253 -14.31 -6.18 -6.59
CA ILE A 253 -13.64 -6.37 -5.29
C ILE A 253 -14.48 -7.27 -4.38
N ILE A 254 -15.79 -7.06 -4.29
CA ILE A 254 -16.68 -7.93 -3.49
C ILE A 254 -16.68 -9.36 -4.04
N ARG A 255 -16.86 -9.57 -5.34
CA ARG A 255 -16.83 -10.91 -5.97
C ARG A 255 -15.54 -11.65 -5.63
N LYS A 256 -14.40 -10.97 -5.74
CA LYS A 256 -13.11 -11.50 -5.38
C LYS A 256 -13.01 -11.82 -3.89
N SER A 257 -13.52 -10.94 -3.03
CA SER A 257 -13.55 -11.17 -1.58
C SER A 257 -14.38 -12.38 -1.19
N ILE A 258 -15.52 -12.61 -1.85
CA ILE A 258 -16.35 -13.80 -1.67
C ILE A 258 -15.60 -15.06 -2.12
N TYR A 259 -14.90 -14.98 -3.27
CA TYR A 259 -14.09 -16.09 -3.77
C TYR A 259 -13.01 -16.48 -2.76
N GLU A 260 -12.21 -15.52 -2.29
CA GLU A 260 -11.14 -15.74 -1.32
C GLU A 260 -11.68 -16.32 0.00
N TYR A 261 -12.85 -15.84 0.47
CA TYR A 261 -13.50 -16.35 1.67
C TYR A 261 -13.86 -17.84 1.54
N TYR A 262 -14.52 -18.24 0.44
CA TYR A 262 -14.89 -19.64 0.24
C TYR A 262 -13.71 -20.53 -0.16
N PHE A 263 -12.71 -19.97 -0.83
CA PHE A 263 -11.46 -20.67 -1.13
C PHE A 263 -10.72 -21.05 0.16
N ALA A 264 -10.63 -20.14 1.11
CA ALA A 264 -10.05 -20.42 2.42
C ALA A 264 -10.79 -21.51 3.19
N GLN A 265 -12.11 -21.64 2.99
CA GLN A 265 -12.94 -22.68 3.58
C GLN A 265 -12.95 -23.99 2.78
N GLN A 266 -12.28 -24.05 1.64
CA GLN A 266 -12.28 -25.18 0.71
C GLN A 266 -13.68 -25.57 0.19
N ASN A 267 -14.61 -24.61 0.11
CA ASN A 267 -16.00 -24.79 -0.34
C ASN A 267 -16.08 -24.81 -1.87
N LYS A 268 -15.80 -25.98 -2.48
CA LYS A 268 -15.73 -26.15 -3.95
C LYS A 268 -17.01 -25.78 -4.68
N GLU A 269 -18.17 -26.05 -4.10
CA GLU A 269 -19.47 -25.76 -4.72
C GLU A 269 -19.69 -24.24 -4.88
N LYS A 270 -19.43 -23.48 -3.83
CA LYS A 270 -19.55 -22.02 -3.84
C LYS A 270 -18.47 -21.36 -4.69
N ILE A 271 -17.25 -21.89 -4.69
CA ILE A 271 -16.17 -21.43 -5.58
C ILE A 271 -16.61 -21.54 -7.04
N GLN A 272 -17.10 -22.72 -7.46
CA GLN A 272 -17.55 -22.94 -8.83
C GLN A 272 -18.72 -22.02 -9.22
N ALA A 273 -19.64 -21.73 -8.30
CA ALA A 273 -20.74 -20.81 -8.53
C ALA A 273 -20.24 -19.38 -8.81
N ILE A 274 -19.22 -18.92 -8.06
CA ILE A 274 -18.63 -17.59 -8.22
C ILE A 274 -17.81 -17.51 -9.52
N GLU A 275 -17.04 -18.52 -9.85
CA GLU A 275 -16.29 -18.58 -11.12
C GLU A 275 -17.24 -18.47 -12.32
N ASN A 276 -18.41 -19.11 -12.26
CA ASN A 276 -19.43 -19.01 -13.29
C ASN A 276 -20.03 -17.59 -13.44
N MET A 277 -19.93 -16.74 -12.41
CA MET A 277 -20.34 -15.32 -12.48
C MET A 277 -19.34 -14.47 -13.26
N TRP A 278 -18.04 -14.84 -13.25
CA TRP A 278 -16.99 -14.10 -13.96
C TRP A 278 -16.92 -14.41 -15.45
N VAL A 279 -17.44 -15.52 -15.88
CA VAL A 279 -17.40 -16.00 -17.29
C VAL A 279 -18.52 -15.37 -18.15
N LYS A 280 -19.38 -14.55 -17.57
CA LYS A 280 -20.46 -13.86 -18.31
C LYS A 280 -20.07 -12.43 -18.66
#